data_244a6ebe992b3a9117dbcfd7b963d4b4
#
_entry.id   244a6ebe992b3a9117dbcfd7b963d4b4
#
_cell.length_a   1.000
_cell.length_b   1.000
_cell.length_c   1.000
_cell.angle_alpha   90.00
_cell.angle_beta   90.00
_cell.angle_gamma   90.00
#
_symmetry.space_group_name_H-M   'P 1'
#
loop_
_entity.id
_entity.type
_entity.pdbx_description
1 polymer ?
#
loop_
_entity_poly.entity_id
_entity_poly.type
_entity_poly.pdbx_seq_one_letter_code
_entity_poly.pdbx_strand_id
1 'polypeptide(L)'
;MNRNLALEFVRVTEIAAINSARWMGKGDEKAADQAAVDGMRKMLDTVACTATVVIGEGERDEAPMLYIGEVVGEGGEPHLEIALDPLEGTTICANGGHNSISVMAIGSKGCLLNAPDIYMNKIAVGNVGVGVIDINDTPTNNLKRLAQRKQCSVSDLTVVILDRPRHKELIQEVRNNGARIYLIGDGDVSAAIATALPDSGIDMLLGIGGAPEG
;
A
#
# COMPACT_ATOMS: atom_id res chain seq x y z
N MET A 1 -16.52 15.46 1.04
CA MET A 1 -15.19 16.12 0.88
C MET A 1 -15.30 17.24 -0.16
N ASN A 2 -14.76 18.41 0.12
CA ASN A 2 -14.73 19.50 -0.85
C ASN A 2 -13.84 19.06 -2.04
N ARG A 3 -14.29 19.31 -3.27
CA ARG A 3 -13.60 18.90 -4.49
C ARG A 3 -12.17 19.46 -4.59
N ASN A 4 -11.95 20.67 -4.06
CA ASN A 4 -10.63 21.28 -4.00
C ASN A 4 -9.72 20.59 -2.98
N LEU A 5 -10.25 20.16 -1.83
CA LEU A 5 -9.48 19.51 -0.79
C LEU A 5 -8.89 18.17 -1.26
N ALA A 6 -9.63 17.39 -2.08
CA ALA A 6 -9.09 16.17 -2.66
C ALA A 6 -7.85 16.43 -3.54
N LEU A 7 -7.85 17.52 -4.30
CA LEU A 7 -6.69 17.91 -5.12
C LEU A 7 -5.52 18.41 -4.27
N GLU A 8 -5.77 19.06 -3.13
CA GLU A 8 -4.69 19.44 -2.21
C GLU A 8 -3.97 18.20 -1.65
N PHE A 9 -4.70 17.15 -1.29
CA PHE A 9 -4.07 15.90 -0.83
C PHE A 9 -3.31 15.17 -1.96
N VAL A 10 -3.77 15.25 -3.21
CA VAL A 10 -2.97 14.74 -4.35
C VAL A 10 -1.63 15.47 -4.44
N ARG A 11 -1.58 16.78 -4.23
CA ARG A 11 -0.32 17.55 -4.22
C ARG A 11 0.63 17.12 -3.10
N VAL A 12 0.09 16.65 -1.97
CA VAL A 12 0.91 16.12 -0.88
C VAL A 12 1.67 14.87 -1.32
N THR A 13 1.00 13.91 -1.96
CA THR A 13 1.67 12.71 -2.49
C THR A 13 2.58 13.02 -3.69
N GLU A 14 2.21 13.97 -4.54
CA GLU A 14 3.06 14.45 -5.64
C GLU A 14 4.41 14.99 -5.15
N ILE A 15 4.42 15.82 -4.11
CA ILE A 15 5.66 16.38 -3.55
C ILE A 15 6.52 15.31 -2.92
N ALA A 16 5.95 14.34 -2.20
CA ALA A 16 6.69 13.20 -1.67
C ALA A 16 7.36 12.40 -2.81
N ALA A 17 6.60 12.07 -3.84
CA ALA A 17 7.09 11.34 -5.01
C ALA A 17 8.18 12.12 -5.77
N ILE A 18 8.03 13.43 -5.98
CA ILE A 18 9.03 14.29 -6.65
C ILE A 18 10.33 14.34 -5.85
N ASN A 19 10.24 14.44 -4.52
CA ASN A 19 11.43 14.54 -3.67
C ASN A 19 12.17 13.20 -3.60
N SER A 20 11.47 12.09 -3.40
CA SER A 20 12.08 10.75 -3.38
C SER A 20 12.64 10.34 -4.74
N ALA A 21 12.03 10.75 -5.86
CA ALA A 21 12.51 10.47 -7.21
C ALA A 21 13.94 10.99 -7.47
N ARG A 22 14.40 12.02 -6.75
CA ARG A 22 15.78 12.52 -6.84
C ARG A 22 16.80 11.54 -6.29
N TRP A 23 16.34 10.56 -5.49
CA TRP A 23 17.13 9.50 -4.88
C TRP A 23 17.01 8.17 -5.61
N MET A 24 16.15 8.08 -6.61
CA MET A 24 15.92 6.87 -7.39
C MET A 24 17.24 6.34 -7.98
N GLY A 25 17.52 5.07 -7.71
CA GLY A 25 18.71 4.38 -8.23
C GLY A 25 20.05 4.79 -7.59
N LYS A 26 20.03 5.51 -6.45
CA LYS A 26 21.25 5.94 -5.74
C LYS A 26 21.69 4.99 -4.62
N GLY A 27 20.90 3.95 -4.32
CA GLY A 27 21.22 2.95 -3.31
C GLY A 27 21.09 3.43 -1.87
N ASP A 28 20.47 4.59 -1.64
CA ASP A 28 20.28 5.16 -0.30
C ASP A 28 18.80 5.20 0.06
N GLU A 29 18.32 4.13 0.69
CA GLU A 29 16.92 3.96 1.09
C GLU A 29 16.49 5.02 2.10
N LYS A 30 17.35 5.30 3.09
CA LYS A 30 17.04 6.27 4.15
C LYS A 30 16.91 7.69 3.62
N ALA A 31 17.79 8.08 2.70
CA ALA A 31 17.72 9.41 2.10
C ALA A 31 16.51 9.55 1.16
N ALA A 32 16.12 8.49 0.45
CA ALA A 32 14.94 8.48 -0.38
C ALA A 32 13.66 8.63 0.46
N ASP A 33 13.56 7.87 1.54
CA ASP A 33 12.49 7.89 2.50
C ASP A 33 12.36 9.26 3.19
N GLN A 34 13.44 9.75 3.79
CA GLN A 34 13.47 11.04 4.47
C GLN A 34 13.06 12.19 3.53
N ALA A 35 13.47 12.14 2.26
CA ALA A 35 13.09 13.16 1.29
C ALA A 35 11.58 13.15 0.99
N ALA A 36 10.95 11.98 0.99
CA ALA A 36 9.51 11.83 0.84
C ALA A 36 8.76 12.35 2.09
N VAL A 37 9.19 11.92 3.29
CA VAL A 37 8.64 12.35 4.58
C VAL A 37 8.69 13.87 4.72
N ASP A 38 9.84 14.48 4.49
CA ASP A 38 10.03 15.94 4.58
C ASP A 38 9.10 16.69 3.61
N GLY A 39 8.97 16.18 2.39
CA GLY A 39 8.11 16.76 1.36
C GLY A 39 6.64 16.67 1.74
N MET A 40 6.20 15.48 2.12
CA MET A 40 4.83 15.19 2.50
C MET A 40 4.41 16.03 3.72
N ARG A 41 5.22 15.99 4.79
CA ARG A 41 4.94 16.72 6.03
C ARG A 41 4.83 18.23 5.81
N LYS A 42 5.78 18.80 5.07
CA LYS A 42 5.78 20.23 4.76
C LYS A 42 4.58 20.65 3.92
N MET A 43 4.16 19.82 2.98
CA MET A 43 3.01 20.14 2.14
C MET A 43 1.70 19.99 2.91
N LEU A 44 1.59 19.00 3.80
CA LEU A 44 0.43 18.85 4.68
C LEU A 44 0.15 20.11 5.50
N ASP A 45 1.18 20.80 6.00
CA ASP A 45 1.02 22.03 6.77
C ASP A 45 0.32 23.17 6.03
N THR A 46 0.24 23.07 4.71
CA THR A 46 -0.43 24.10 3.86
C THR A 46 -1.87 23.74 3.51
N VAL A 47 -2.34 22.55 3.91
CA VAL A 47 -3.69 22.09 3.59
C VAL A 47 -4.68 22.63 4.62
N ALA A 48 -5.72 23.31 4.17
CA ALA A 48 -6.75 23.91 5.04
C ALA A 48 -7.65 22.82 5.65
N CYS A 49 -7.16 22.16 6.68
CA CYS A 49 -7.86 21.15 7.49
C CYS A 49 -7.11 20.92 8.81
N THR A 50 -7.74 20.19 9.72
CA THR A 50 -7.07 19.55 10.87
C THR A 50 -7.13 18.05 10.67
N ALA A 51 -6.00 17.39 10.48
CA ALA A 51 -5.97 15.96 10.24
C ALA A 51 -5.07 15.24 11.24
N THR A 52 -5.53 14.09 11.74
CA THR A 52 -4.77 13.23 12.65
C THR A 52 -4.23 12.03 11.89
N VAL A 53 -2.94 11.78 11.98
CA VAL A 53 -2.30 10.59 11.42
C VAL A 53 -2.71 9.38 12.27
N VAL A 54 -3.37 8.39 11.66
CA VAL A 54 -3.80 7.16 12.32
C VAL A 54 -2.98 5.94 11.87
N ILE A 55 -2.36 6.03 10.70
CA ILE A 55 -1.32 5.13 10.19
C ILE A 55 -0.26 6.01 9.54
N GLY A 56 1.01 5.84 9.88
CA GLY A 56 2.11 6.67 9.40
C GLY A 56 3.46 6.01 9.61
N GLU A 57 4.52 6.82 9.78
CA GLU A 57 5.92 6.42 9.85
C GLU A 57 6.31 5.62 11.10
N GLY A 58 5.41 5.37 12.02
CA GLY A 58 5.64 4.64 13.25
C GLY A 58 5.07 5.35 14.47
N GLU A 59 5.51 4.90 15.64
CA GLU A 59 5.12 5.52 16.91
C GLU A 59 5.89 6.83 17.14
N ARG A 60 5.32 7.68 17.98
CA ARG A 60 5.86 9.02 18.27
C ARG A 60 7.35 9.04 18.70
N ASP A 61 7.76 8.01 19.43
CA ASP A 61 9.14 7.93 19.95
C ASP A 61 10.14 7.37 18.92
N GLU A 62 9.66 6.85 17.79
CA GLU A 62 10.45 6.23 16.73
C GLU A 62 10.55 7.10 15.47
N ALA A 63 9.51 7.87 15.17
CA ALA A 63 9.44 8.73 13.98
C ALA A 63 9.44 10.22 14.37
N PRO A 64 10.29 11.05 13.76
CA PRO A 64 10.34 12.50 14.04
C PRO A 64 9.13 13.26 13.47
N MET A 65 8.49 12.72 12.42
CA MET A 65 7.36 13.32 11.71
C MET A 65 6.41 12.24 11.18
N LEU A 66 5.17 12.61 10.94
CA LEU A 66 4.11 11.75 10.41
C LEU A 66 3.85 10.50 11.26
N TYR A 67 4.13 10.61 12.58
CA TYR A 67 3.90 9.53 13.53
C TYR A 67 2.42 9.39 13.88
N ILE A 68 2.03 8.22 14.36
CA ILE A 68 0.66 7.95 14.81
C ILE A 68 0.26 8.92 15.93
N GLY A 69 -0.84 9.62 15.71
CA GLY A 69 -1.36 10.67 16.61
C GLY A 69 -0.86 12.08 16.31
N GLU A 70 0.07 12.27 15.36
CA GLU A 70 0.46 13.62 14.93
C GLU A 70 -0.74 14.34 14.30
N VAL A 71 -0.87 15.63 14.63
CA VAL A 71 -1.88 16.50 14.02
C VAL A 71 -1.20 17.37 12.99
N VAL A 72 -1.71 17.34 11.77
CA VAL A 72 -1.17 18.03 10.60
C VAL A 72 -2.26 18.90 9.94
N GLY A 73 -1.84 19.78 9.04
CA GLY A 73 -2.71 20.73 8.35
C GLY A 73 -2.60 22.14 8.92
N GLU A 74 -3.13 23.13 8.19
CA GLU A 74 -3.13 24.55 8.59
C GLU A 74 -4.05 24.80 9.80
N GLY A 75 -4.94 23.85 10.09
CA GLY A 75 -5.93 23.93 11.15
C GLY A 75 -7.35 24.23 10.64
N GLY A 76 -8.31 24.18 11.56
CA GLY A 76 -9.72 24.44 11.25
C GLY A 76 -10.47 23.22 10.69
N GLU A 77 -11.65 23.48 10.15
CA GLU A 77 -12.49 22.46 9.52
C GLU A 77 -12.04 22.19 8.06
N PRO A 78 -12.18 20.95 7.56
CA PRO A 78 -12.72 19.77 8.24
C PRO A 78 -11.71 19.06 9.16
N HIS A 79 -12.22 18.33 10.16
CA HIS A 79 -11.43 17.40 10.96
C HIS A 79 -11.41 16.02 10.31
N LEU A 80 -10.22 15.51 10.03
CA LEU A 80 -9.97 14.31 9.23
C LEU A 80 -9.02 13.32 9.94
N GLU A 81 -9.03 12.09 9.48
CA GLU A 81 -8.01 11.09 9.77
C GLU A 81 -7.24 10.76 8.49
N ILE A 82 -5.95 10.50 8.64
CA ILE A 82 -5.04 10.17 7.53
C ILE A 82 -4.30 8.88 7.85
N ALA A 83 -4.29 7.96 6.89
CA ALA A 83 -3.36 6.85 6.81
C ALA A 83 -2.43 7.12 5.64
N LEU A 84 -1.12 7.08 5.84
CA LEU A 84 -0.15 7.46 4.83
C LEU A 84 1.10 6.58 4.86
N ASP A 85 1.74 6.50 3.71
CA ASP A 85 3.12 6.06 3.53
C ASP A 85 3.77 7.00 2.50
N PRO A 86 4.75 7.81 2.91
CA PRO A 86 5.41 8.78 2.03
C PRO A 86 6.20 8.11 0.90
N LEU A 87 6.77 6.93 1.15
CA LEU A 87 7.53 6.17 0.16
C LEU A 87 7.38 4.66 0.36
N GLU A 88 6.25 4.11 0.00
CA GLU A 88 6.00 2.68 -0.05
C GLU A 88 6.91 2.02 -1.10
N GLY A 89 7.73 1.05 -0.65
CA GLY A 89 8.77 0.46 -1.48
C GLY A 89 10.06 1.27 -1.52
N THR A 90 10.61 1.64 -0.36
CA THR A 90 11.86 2.40 -0.23
C THR A 90 13.04 1.72 -0.94
N THR A 91 13.17 0.40 -0.77
CA THR A 91 14.19 -0.42 -1.46
C THR A 91 14.04 -0.35 -2.99
N ILE A 92 12.79 -0.36 -3.48
CA ILE A 92 12.51 -0.24 -4.91
C ILE A 92 13.00 1.10 -5.45
N CYS A 93 12.67 2.20 -4.78
CA CYS A 93 13.10 3.53 -5.16
C CYS A 93 14.63 3.64 -5.15
N ALA A 94 15.28 3.23 -4.06
CA ALA A 94 16.72 3.31 -3.92
C ALA A 94 17.48 2.52 -4.99
N ASN A 95 16.94 1.39 -5.44
CA ASN A 95 17.54 0.56 -6.48
C ASN A 95 17.08 0.91 -7.91
N GLY A 96 16.24 1.94 -8.10
CA GLY A 96 15.75 2.34 -9.42
C GLY A 96 14.76 1.35 -10.04
N GLY A 97 14.05 0.59 -9.20
CA GLY A 97 13.00 -0.34 -9.62
C GLY A 97 11.68 0.37 -9.97
N HIS A 98 10.67 -0.42 -10.28
CA HIS A 98 9.35 0.05 -10.66
C HIS A 98 8.34 -0.18 -9.54
N ASN A 99 7.29 0.67 -9.47
CA ASN A 99 6.14 0.55 -8.57
C ASN A 99 6.39 0.95 -7.11
N SER A 100 7.44 1.73 -6.82
CA SER A 100 7.49 2.52 -5.60
C SER A 100 6.45 3.64 -5.70
N ILE A 101 5.65 3.85 -4.66
CA ILE A 101 4.56 4.83 -4.67
C ILE A 101 4.57 5.69 -3.41
N SER A 102 4.00 6.89 -3.49
CA SER A 102 3.59 7.68 -2.33
C SER A 102 2.08 7.57 -2.20
N VAL A 103 1.58 7.16 -1.05
CA VAL A 103 0.17 6.81 -0.89
C VAL A 103 -0.44 7.45 0.36
N MET A 104 -1.72 7.81 0.27
CA MET A 104 -2.47 8.38 1.36
C MET A 104 -3.96 8.02 1.25
N ALA A 105 -4.56 7.63 2.36
CA ALA A 105 -6.00 7.51 2.51
C ALA A 105 -6.50 8.55 3.51
N ILE A 106 -7.61 9.21 3.21
CA ILE A 106 -8.16 10.28 4.02
C ILE A 106 -9.65 10.02 4.26
N GLY A 107 -10.09 10.14 5.50
CA GLY A 107 -11.48 9.96 5.88
C GLY A 107 -11.93 10.87 7.01
N SER A 108 -13.23 10.88 7.27
CA SER A 108 -13.77 11.49 8.49
C SER A 108 -13.32 10.68 9.71
N LYS A 109 -13.35 11.29 10.89
CA LYS A 109 -12.97 10.62 12.14
C LYS A 109 -13.73 9.29 12.32
N GLY A 110 -13.00 8.22 12.60
CA GLY A 110 -13.52 6.85 12.80
C GLY A 110 -13.77 6.08 11.50
N CYS A 111 -13.39 6.60 10.34
CA CYS A 111 -13.54 5.91 9.05
C CYS A 111 -12.34 5.03 8.69
N LEU A 112 -11.18 5.26 9.30
CA LEU A 112 -9.98 4.48 9.06
C LEU A 112 -9.72 3.49 10.20
N LEU A 113 -9.25 2.30 9.85
CA LEU A 113 -8.83 1.30 10.84
C LEU A 113 -7.50 1.72 11.45
N ASN A 114 -7.44 1.81 12.78
CA ASN A 114 -6.18 1.94 13.48
C ASN A 114 -5.50 0.57 13.54
N ALA A 115 -4.71 0.26 12.53
CA ALA A 115 -3.99 -1.00 12.47
C ALA A 115 -2.77 -0.97 13.41
N PRO A 116 -2.59 -2.00 14.27
CA PRO A 116 -1.36 -2.12 15.04
C PRO A 116 -0.19 -2.43 14.12
N ASP A 117 1.02 -2.02 14.51
CA ASP A 117 2.25 -2.35 13.77
C ASP A 117 2.68 -3.80 14.00
N ILE A 118 1.95 -4.71 13.37
CA ILE A 118 2.18 -6.15 13.37
C ILE A 118 2.01 -6.69 11.94
N TYR A 119 2.43 -7.92 11.71
CA TYR A 119 2.16 -8.60 10.46
C TYR A 119 0.76 -9.25 10.46
N MET A 120 0.12 -9.22 9.30
CA MET A 120 -1.17 -9.86 9.07
C MET A 120 -1.17 -10.65 7.75
N ASN A 121 -2.08 -11.63 7.67
CA ASN A 121 -2.39 -12.27 6.40
C ASN A 121 -3.13 -11.27 5.50
N LYS A 122 -2.73 -11.23 4.23
CA LYS A 122 -3.28 -10.33 3.22
C LYS A 122 -3.80 -11.11 2.02
N ILE A 123 -4.96 -10.71 1.53
CA ILE A 123 -5.50 -11.14 0.25
C ILE A 123 -6.18 -9.95 -0.42
N ALA A 124 -5.79 -9.65 -1.65
CA ALA A 124 -6.46 -8.64 -2.45
C ALA A 124 -6.85 -9.19 -3.82
N VAL A 125 -8.02 -8.80 -4.30
CA VAL A 125 -8.55 -9.13 -5.62
C VAL A 125 -9.35 -7.95 -6.16
N GLY A 126 -9.49 -7.87 -7.47
CA GLY A 126 -10.36 -6.90 -8.10
C GLY A 126 -11.85 -7.21 -7.89
N ASN A 127 -12.71 -6.37 -8.46
CA ASN A 127 -14.17 -6.42 -8.31
C ASN A 127 -14.78 -7.80 -8.62
N VAL A 128 -14.20 -8.56 -9.55
CA VAL A 128 -14.65 -9.92 -9.89
C VAL A 128 -14.56 -10.89 -8.72
N GLY A 129 -13.61 -10.67 -7.81
CA GLY A 129 -13.40 -11.52 -6.64
C GLY A 129 -14.28 -11.20 -5.43
N VAL A 130 -15.11 -10.16 -5.48
CA VAL A 130 -16.00 -9.77 -4.37
C VAL A 130 -16.97 -10.91 -4.04
N GLY A 131 -16.99 -11.31 -2.75
CA GLY A 131 -17.82 -12.41 -2.24
C GLY A 131 -17.36 -13.81 -2.68
N VAL A 132 -16.18 -13.94 -3.28
CA VAL A 132 -15.65 -15.22 -3.77
C VAL A 132 -14.48 -15.72 -2.95
N ILE A 133 -13.64 -14.80 -2.47
CA ILE A 133 -12.47 -15.13 -1.66
C ILE A 133 -12.77 -15.13 -0.16
N ASP A 134 -12.00 -15.89 0.59
CA ASP A 134 -12.05 -15.96 2.06
C ASP A 134 -10.62 -16.03 2.60
N ILE A 135 -10.24 -15.08 3.45
CA ILE A 135 -8.91 -15.00 4.07
C ILE A 135 -8.61 -16.22 4.96
N ASN A 136 -9.64 -16.88 5.50
CA ASN A 136 -9.51 -18.04 6.36
C ASN A 136 -9.45 -19.37 5.59
N ASP A 137 -9.60 -19.34 4.27
CA ASP A 137 -9.52 -20.53 3.43
C ASP A 137 -8.12 -20.65 2.79
N THR A 138 -7.83 -21.82 2.23
CA THR A 138 -6.55 -22.08 1.60
C THR A 138 -6.33 -21.25 0.34
N PRO A 139 -5.08 -20.89 0.00
CA PRO A 139 -4.73 -20.28 -1.28
C PRO A 139 -5.29 -21.06 -2.47
N THR A 140 -5.19 -22.40 -2.43
CA THR A 140 -5.73 -23.31 -3.44
C THR A 140 -7.21 -23.11 -3.70
N ASN A 141 -8.03 -23.01 -2.63
CA ASN A 141 -9.46 -22.84 -2.76
C ASN A 141 -9.82 -21.43 -3.28
N ASN A 142 -9.12 -20.41 -2.80
CA ASN A 142 -9.29 -19.04 -3.28
C ASN A 142 -8.97 -18.92 -4.78
N LEU A 143 -7.89 -19.52 -5.25
CA LEU A 143 -7.52 -19.55 -6.67
C LEU A 143 -8.58 -20.23 -7.52
N LYS A 144 -9.07 -21.40 -7.10
CA LYS A 144 -10.11 -22.14 -7.83
C LYS A 144 -11.42 -21.35 -7.94
N ARG A 145 -11.86 -20.72 -6.84
CA ARG A 145 -13.07 -19.90 -6.84
C ARG A 145 -12.91 -18.67 -7.72
N LEU A 146 -11.76 -18.00 -7.67
CA LEU A 146 -11.51 -16.84 -8.53
C LEU A 146 -11.47 -17.24 -10.00
N ALA A 147 -10.79 -18.34 -10.37
CA ALA A 147 -10.74 -18.86 -11.72
C ALA A 147 -12.14 -19.21 -12.26
N GLN A 148 -12.94 -19.90 -11.44
CA GLN A 148 -14.34 -20.21 -11.77
C GLN A 148 -15.16 -18.94 -12.01
N ARG A 149 -15.02 -17.93 -11.16
CA ARG A 149 -15.73 -16.65 -11.28
C ARG A 149 -15.32 -15.91 -12.53
N LYS A 150 -14.03 -15.96 -12.91
CA LYS A 150 -13.50 -15.37 -14.15
C LYS A 150 -13.75 -16.22 -15.39
N GLN A 151 -14.30 -17.43 -15.23
CA GLN A 151 -14.52 -18.40 -16.34
C GLN A 151 -13.21 -18.74 -17.08
N CYS A 152 -12.12 -18.91 -16.32
CA CYS A 152 -10.80 -19.26 -16.85
C CYS A 152 -10.16 -20.42 -16.06
N SER A 153 -9.02 -20.89 -16.48
CA SER A 153 -8.23 -21.88 -15.74
C SER A 153 -7.42 -21.19 -14.62
N VAL A 154 -7.06 -21.92 -13.57
CA VAL A 154 -6.13 -21.41 -12.54
C VAL A 154 -4.79 -21.00 -13.16
N SER A 155 -4.35 -21.69 -14.23
CA SER A 155 -3.13 -21.36 -14.97
C SER A 155 -3.15 -20.01 -15.70
N ASP A 156 -4.33 -19.43 -15.87
CA ASP A 156 -4.49 -18.10 -16.48
C ASP A 156 -4.39 -16.97 -15.46
N LEU A 157 -4.50 -17.30 -14.16
CA LEU A 157 -4.37 -16.34 -13.09
C LEU A 157 -2.90 -15.93 -12.85
N THR A 158 -2.71 -14.66 -12.53
CA THR A 158 -1.43 -14.10 -12.07
C THR A 158 -1.56 -13.63 -10.62
N VAL A 159 -0.74 -14.23 -9.75
CA VAL A 159 -0.71 -13.91 -8.31
C VAL A 159 0.55 -13.14 -7.99
N VAL A 160 0.44 -12.03 -7.28
CA VAL A 160 1.61 -11.31 -6.75
C VAL A 160 1.88 -11.78 -5.33
N ILE A 161 3.14 -12.05 -5.03
CA ILE A 161 3.61 -12.47 -3.70
C ILE A 161 4.95 -11.78 -3.43
N LEU A 162 5.15 -11.26 -2.22
CA LEU A 162 6.45 -10.77 -1.77
C LEU A 162 7.47 -11.93 -1.70
N ASP A 163 8.63 -11.74 -2.33
CA ASP A 163 9.74 -12.69 -2.28
C ASP A 163 10.45 -12.61 -0.92
N ARG A 164 9.89 -13.31 0.03
CA ARG A 164 10.38 -13.41 1.40
C ARG A 164 10.44 -14.88 1.85
N PRO A 165 11.40 -15.26 2.70
CA PRO A 165 11.52 -16.63 3.19
C PRO A 165 10.24 -17.19 3.81
N ARG A 166 9.45 -16.33 4.49
CA ARG A 166 8.16 -16.69 5.10
C ARG A 166 7.09 -17.13 4.10
N HIS A 167 7.24 -16.78 2.80
CA HIS A 167 6.29 -17.13 1.74
C HIS A 167 6.67 -18.36 0.93
N LYS A 168 7.74 -19.07 1.31
CA LYS A 168 8.23 -20.24 0.55
C LYS A 168 7.15 -21.30 0.32
N GLU A 169 6.39 -21.64 1.36
CA GLU A 169 5.32 -22.63 1.28
C GLU A 169 4.14 -22.11 0.44
N LEU A 170 3.73 -20.86 0.64
CA LEU A 170 2.70 -20.19 -0.15
C LEU A 170 3.06 -20.17 -1.64
N ILE A 171 4.28 -19.77 -1.97
CA ILE A 171 4.78 -19.74 -3.35
C ILE A 171 4.72 -21.14 -3.98
N GLN A 172 5.14 -22.16 -3.21
CA GLN A 172 5.08 -23.55 -3.70
C GLN A 172 3.64 -24.02 -3.90
N GLU A 173 2.73 -23.70 -2.99
CA GLU A 173 1.30 -24.05 -3.11
C GLU A 173 0.67 -23.42 -4.36
N VAL A 174 0.90 -22.13 -4.59
CA VAL A 174 0.37 -21.41 -5.75
C VAL A 174 0.92 -21.99 -7.05
N ARG A 175 2.23 -22.31 -7.10
CA ARG A 175 2.86 -22.98 -8.26
C ARG A 175 2.28 -24.37 -8.53
N ASN A 176 2.06 -25.16 -7.49
CA ASN A 176 1.48 -26.50 -7.62
C ASN A 176 0.05 -26.48 -8.17
N ASN A 177 -0.69 -25.38 -7.99
CA ASN A 177 -1.99 -25.17 -8.59
C ASN A 177 -1.93 -24.65 -10.04
N GLY A 178 -0.73 -24.37 -10.56
CA GLY A 178 -0.49 -23.96 -11.93
C GLY A 178 -0.63 -22.46 -12.18
N ALA A 179 -0.97 -21.63 -11.19
CA ALA A 179 -1.06 -20.19 -11.37
C ALA A 179 0.31 -19.56 -11.64
N ARG A 180 0.31 -18.47 -12.39
CA ARG A 180 1.51 -17.64 -12.60
C ARG A 180 1.78 -16.82 -11.35
N ILE A 181 3.04 -16.66 -11.00
CA ILE A 181 3.46 -15.83 -9.88
C ILE A 181 4.34 -14.69 -10.38
N TYR A 182 4.01 -13.49 -9.94
CA TYR A 182 4.86 -12.32 -10.03
C TYR A 182 5.46 -12.04 -8.64
N LEU A 183 6.74 -12.37 -8.47
CA LEU A 183 7.45 -12.12 -7.22
C LEU A 183 7.94 -10.68 -7.18
N ILE A 184 7.62 -9.97 -6.09
CA ILE A 184 8.07 -8.61 -5.83
C ILE A 184 8.99 -8.58 -4.63
N GLY A 185 10.02 -7.74 -4.70
CA GLY A 185 11.00 -7.60 -3.62
C GLY A 185 10.49 -6.74 -2.47
N ASP A 186 9.58 -5.82 -2.75
CA ASP A 186 9.05 -4.83 -1.80
C ASP A 186 7.77 -4.22 -2.37
N GLY A 187 7.00 -3.45 -1.57
CA GLY A 187 5.90 -2.65 -2.07
C GLY A 187 4.63 -3.44 -2.38
N ASP A 188 3.96 -4.01 -1.36
CA ASP A 188 2.74 -4.79 -1.61
C ASP A 188 1.47 -3.94 -1.79
N VAL A 189 1.45 -2.68 -1.37
CA VAL A 189 0.30 -1.78 -1.59
C VAL A 189 0.08 -1.51 -3.08
N SER A 190 1.15 -1.26 -3.85
CA SER A 190 1.04 -1.07 -5.30
C SER A 190 0.49 -2.32 -6.00
N ALA A 191 0.89 -3.50 -5.53
CA ALA A 191 0.40 -4.77 -6.03
C ALA A 191 -1.07 -5.02 -5.65
N ALA A 192 -1.49 -4.65 -4.43
CA ALA A 192 -2.89 -4.71 -4.02
C ALA A 192 -3.77 -3.80 -4.88
N ILE A 193 -3.35 -2.56 -5.14
CA ILE A 193 -4.03 -1.63 -6.04
C ILE A 193 -4.13 -2.22 -7.46
N ALA A 194 -3.05 -2.84 -7.96
CA ALA A 194 -3.03 -3.43 -9.29
C ALA A 194 -4.10 -4.52 -9.50
N THR A 195 -4.49 -5.26 -8.45
CA THR A 195 -5.59 -6.25 -8.55
C THR A 195 -6.94 -5.63 -8.91
N ALA A 196 -7.14 -4.36 -8.58
CA ALA A 196 -8.38 -3.62 -8.83
C ALA A 196 -8.36 -2.82 -10.14
N LEU A 197 -7.19 -2.66 -10.77
CA LEU A 197 -7.04 -1.92 -12.01
C LEU A 197 -7.31 -2.82 -13.22
N PRO A 198 -8.18 -2.41 -14.15
CA PRO A 198 -8.33 -3.08 -15.43
C PRO A 198 -6.97 -3.16 -16.15
N ASP A 199 -6.74 -4.26 -16.84
CA ASP A 199 -5.56 -4.46 -17.70
C ASP A 199 -4.19 -4.46 -16.99
N SER A 200 -4.14 -4.49 -15.65
CA SER A 200 -2.90 -4.65 -14.90
C SER A 200 -2.24 -6.02 -15.12
N GLY A 201 -3.04 -7.01 -15.51
CA GLY A 201 -2.61 -8.40 -15.62
C GLY A 201 -2.43 -9.11 -14.27
N ILE A 202 -2.80 -8.47 -13.16
CA ILE A 202 -2.73 -9.03 -11.81
C ILE A 202 -4.12 -9.41 -11.33
N ASP A 203 -4.30 -10.66 -10.92
CA ASP A 203 -5.59 -11.19 -10.50
C ASP A 203 -5.76 -11.25 -8.98
N MET A 204 -4.67 -11.49 -8.26
CA MET A 204 -4.70 -11.67 -6.82
C MET A 204 -3.35 -11.30 -6.21
N LEU A 205 -3.40 -10.68 -5.02
CA LEU A 205 -2.26 -10.59 -4.11
C LEU A 205 -2.50 -11.56 -2.96
N LEU A 206 -1.48 -12.31 -2.60
CA LEU A 206 -1.44 -13.18 -1.42
C LEU A 206 -0.16 -12.95 -0.63
N GLY A 207 -0.23 -12.95 0.68
CA GLY A 207 0.96 -12.88 1.49
C GLY A 207 0.73 -12.54 2.95
N ILE A 208 1.83 -12.25 3.61
CA ILE A 208 1.91 -11.76 4.99
C ILE A 208 2.78 -10.51 4.97
N GLY A 209 2.27 -9.41 5.45
CA GLY A 209 2.96 -8.11 5.49
C GLY A 209 2.50 -7.24 6.63
N GLY A 210 2.98 -6.01 6.71
CA GLY A 210 2.60 -5.05 7.74
C GLY A 210 1.11 -4.75 7.72
N ALA A 211 0.47 -4.75 8.89
CA ALA A 211 -0.95 -4.41 8.99
C ALA A 211 -1.23 -2.94 8.62
N PRO A 212 -0.34 -1.96 8.91
CA PRO A 212 -0.54 -0.58 8.49
C PRO A 212 -0.66 -0.38 6.98
N GLU A 213 -0.02 -1.24 6.21
CA GLU A 213 -0.02 -1.19 4.74
C GLU A 213 -1.29 -1.78 4.10
N GLY A 214 -2.26 -2.13 4.87
CA GLY A 214 -3.54 -2.61 4.37
C GLY A 214 -3.99 -3.90 4.83
#